data_598c1d0ad4518e2c0172422515ca8643
#
_entry.id   598c1d0ad4518e2c0172422515ca8643
#
_cell.length_a   1.000
_cell.length_b   1.000
_cell.length_c   1.000
_cell.angle_alpha   90.00
_cell.angle_beta   90.00
_cell.angle_gamma   90.00
#
_symmetry.space_group_name_H-M   'P 1'
#
loop_
_entity.id
_entity.type
_entity.pdbx_description
1 polymer ?
#
loop_
_entity_poly.entity_id
_entity_poly.type
_entity_poly.pdbx_seq_one_letter_code
_entity_poly.pdbx_strand_id
1 'polypeptide(L)'
;MRIRTLFMSMVAGLAFVGCSNEEDMTSGNNGEPQYLTVSVNATSTLTRANSLQGEYEEGVGNENEVTNVRFYFFDADGNAAQVKGENGGTYYDVAMSGTDKDMDNVEKILTATLVIQTPAKDKVPASIVAVVNPKSDLGAVASIAKLNEVIADHSSTTSFIMSSSVYANGTTKMEAVNVAGHLYPTADAAKADPVIIHVERVLAKARLTVGLTANNGVYKTSDDGSQKFGDEEIYVKFLGWNVTATAKTSRLMKEINPSWPSNLFGSTPLWNTADYYRSFWAVNPLEMSYNYGAFNTGDNAANAITAFDAGTTETPKKNYTYLQENASDDFENGTDPEKPSQVIIAAQLVKADGTTPIEFAEYAGERTTTAGLIAKYAAASGLWKDNEDGSGRIGIEVGDIELKTATEINAANQETPGRYKVYAQLTETAAGMTWYKSNEADATPVDANAELKGLGGAKVWKNGNTYYYFDIQHLNGASTEDVKGKIGVVRNHIYAAKINSLAGLGTPVYKPGEIIYPEKPEEDETFIAAQIRILSWRVVNQGINLKW
;
A
#
# COMPACT_ATOMS: atom_id res chain seq x y z
N MET A 1 6.76 14.30 -51.85
CA MET A 1 6.08 15.57 -51.71
C MET A 1 5.48 15.58 -50.32
N ARG A 2 6.15 16.23 -49.38
CA ARG A 2 5.74 16.23 -47.96
C ARG A 2 4.94 17.50 -47.69
N ILE A 3 3.68 17.32 -47.33
CA ILE A 3 2.81 18.41 -46.88
C ILE A 3 3.03 18.55 -45.39
N ARG A 4 3.61 19.65 -44.99
CA ARG A 4 3.67 20.09 -43.58
C ARG A 4 2.35 20.75 -43.27
N THR A 5 1.50 20.11 -42.49
CA THR A 5 0.30 20.75 -41.96
C THR A 5 0.69 21.51 -40.70
N LEU A 6 0.57 22.82 -40.81
CA LEU A 6 0.74 23.77 -39.72
C LEU A 6 -0.54 23.71 -38.85
N PHE A 7 -0.47 23.12 -37.67
CA PHE A 7 -1.58 23.19 -36.71
C PHE A 7 -1.52 24.54 -35.98
N MET A 8 -2.44 25.37 -36.33
CA MET A 8 -2.78 26.58 -35.60
C MET A 8 -3.56 26.14 -34.36
N SER A 9 -2.98 26.28 -33.17
CA SER A 9 -3.69 26.02 -31.92
C SER A 9 -4.79 27.02 -31.71
N MET A 10 -6.03 26.55 -31.89
CA MET A 10 -7.23 27.29 -31.54
C MET A 10 -7.41 27.19 -30.03
N VAL A 11 -7.16 28.29 -29.35
CA VAL A 11 -7.44 28.46 -27.92
C VAL A 11 -8.95 28.43 -27.74
N ALA A 12 -9.49 27.29 -27.32
CA ALA A 12 -10.90 27.18 -27.02
C ALA A 12 -11.18 27.69 -25.60
N GLY A 13 -12.09 28.59 -25.56
CA GLY A 13 -12.90 29.14 -24.50
C GLY A 13 -12.52 28.94 -23.05
N LEU A 14 -11.84 29.95 -22.51
CA LEU A 14 -11.66 30.20 -21.08
C LEU A 14 -13.00 30.47 -20.40
N ALA A 15 -13.46 29.55 -19.54
CA ALA A 15 -14.43 29.95 -18.54
C ALA A 15 -13.67 30.74 -17.45
N PHE A 16 -13.76 32.05 -17.53
CA PHE A 16 -13.24 32.93 -16.48
C PHE A 16 -14.10 32.78 -15.23
N VAL A 17 -13.60 32.16 -14.21
CA VAL A 17 -14.04 32.47 -12.85
C VAL A 17 -13.09 33.54 -12.34
N GLY A 18 -13.34 34.77 -12.76
CA GLY A 18 -12.78 35.92 -12.12
C GLY A 18 -13.41 36.03 -10.72
N CYS A 19 -12.69 35.77 -9.68
CA CYS A 19 -13.02 36.33 -8.39
C CYS A 19 -12.63 37.81 -8.42
N SER A 20 -13.46 38.64 -9.08
CA SER A 20 -13.45 40.08 -8.90
C SER A 20 -14.43 40.41 -7.78
N ASN A 21 -14.00 40.35 -6.55
CA ASN A 21 -14.58 41.25 -5.54
C ASN A 21 -13.85 42.59 -5.70
N GLU A 22 -14.34 43.41 -6.62
CA GLU A 22 -14.07 44.84 -6.61
C GLU A 22 -14.94 45.47 -5.52
N GLU A 23 -14.62 45.24 -4.25
CA GLU A 23 -15.18 46.04 -3.15
C GLU A 23 -14.03 46.43 -2.22
N ASP A 24 -13.85 47.76 -2.10
CA ASP A 24 -13.04 48.51 -1.16
C ASP A 24 -11.50 48.35 -1.21
N MET A 25 -10.93 49.00 -2.23
CA MET A 25 -9.54 49.48 -2.11
C MET A 25 -9.52 50.77 -1.28
N THR A 26 -9.62 50.68 0.04
CA THR A 26 -9.25 51.80 0.90
C THR A 26 -7.72 51.86 1.02
N SER A 27 -7.17 53.02 0.75
CA SER A 27 -5.78 53.36 0.74
C SER A 27 -5.04 53.05 2.07
N GLY A 28 -4.56 51.81 2.20
CA GLY A 28 -3.55 51.41 3.15
C GLY A 28 -2.18 51.24 2.44
N ASN A 29 -1.11 51.14 3.19
CA ASN A 29 0.26 50.95 2.73
C ASN A 29 0.54 49.64 1.98
N ASN A 30 -0.46 49.06 1.32
CA ASN A 30 -0.37 47.82 0.55
C ASN A 30 0.43 48.00 -0.73
N GLY A 31 1.20 47.02 -1.11
CA GLY A 31 1.83 46.96 -2.43
C GLY A 31 0.77 47.00 -3.54
N GLU A 32 1.15 47.54 -4.72
CA GLU A 32 0.21 47.51 -5.85
C GLU A 32 -0.10 46.07 -6.23
N PRO A 33 -1.37 45.77 -6.65
CA PRO A 33 -1.74 44.45 -7.09
C PRO A 33 -0.83 43.96 -8.22
N GLN A 34 -0.36 42.73 -8.11
CA GLN A 34 0.38 42.02 -9.13
C GLN A 34 -0.37 40.75 -9.52
N TYR A 35 -0.15 40.29 -10.73
CA TYR A 35 -0.82 39.11 -11.27
C TYR A 35 0.16 37.96 -11.40
N LEU A 36 -0.23 36.78 -10.97
CA LEU A 36 0.47 35.53 -11.13
C LEU A 36 -0.44 34.52 -11.84
N THR A 37 -0.03 34.01 -12.98
CA THR A 37 -0.73 32.89 -13.60
C THR A 37 -0.02 31.59 -13.25
N VAL A 38 -0.78 30.63 -12.74
CA VAL A 38 -0.33 29.31 -12.40
C VAL A 38 -0.95 28.29 -13.34
N SER A 39 -0.16 27.33 -13.79
CA SER A 39 -0.59 26.14 -14.53
C SER A 39 -0.29 24.92 -13.68
N VAL A 40 -1.35 24.26 -13.20
CA VAL A 40 -1.22 23.04 -12.39
C VAL A 40 -1.35 21.85 -13.30
N ASN A 41 -0.29 21.06 -13.41
CA ASN A 41 -0.21 19.86 -14.22
C ASN A 41 -0.34 18.64 -13.32
N ALA A 42 -1.45 17.92 -13.46
CA ALA A 42 -1.66 16.65 -12.76
C ALA A 42 -0.87 15.55 -13.46
N THR A 43 0.40 15.59 -13.35
CA THR A 43 1.46 14.62 -13.69
C THR A 43 2.64 15.24 -14.44
N SER A 44 3.80 14.59 -14.52
CA SER A 44 5.02 15.20 -15.05
C SER A 44 5.15 15.11 -16.56
N THR A 45 5.64 16.19 -17.12
CA THR A 45 6.14 16.19 -18.49
C THR A 45 7.56 15.66 -18.51
N LEU A 46 7.82 14.45 -18.96
CA LEU A 46 9.19 14.12 -19.36
C LEU A 46 9.26 13.06 -20.43
N THR A 47 10.10 13.35 -21.39
CA THR A 47 10.30 12.69 -22.66
C THR A 47 10.75 11.25 -22.53
N ARG A 48 10.19 10.43 -23.40
CA ARG A 48 10.58 9.05 -23.66
C ARG A 48 12.02 8.97 -24.19
N ALA A 49 12.98 8.87 -23.34
CA ALA A 49 14.33 8.58 -23.81
C ALA A 49 15.12 7.72 -22.84
N ASN A 50 14.67 6.51 -22.55
CA ASN A 50 15.54 5.40 -22.17
C ASN A 50 14.74 4.11 -21.87
N SER A 51 15.34 2.95 -22.00
CA SER A 51 14.79 1.62 -21.80
C SER A 51 14.30 1.28 -20.38
N LEU A 52 14.36 2.24 -19.45
CA LEU A 52 13.77 2.19 -18.11
C LEU A 52 12.42 2.92 -18.04
N GLN A 53 11.90 3.38 -19.18
CA GLN A 53 10.60 4.03 -19.25
C GLN A 53 9.50 3.04 -18.95
N GLY A 54 8.84 3.29 -17.87
CA GLY A 54 7.60 2.67 -17.54
C GLY A 54 6.48 3.13 -18.51
N GLU A 55 5.38 2.34 -18.62
CA GLU A 55 4.12 2.72 -19.29
C GLU A 55 3.39 3.70 -18.38
N TYR A 56 2.53 4.53 -18.85
CA TYR A 56 1.76 5.50 -18.10
C TYR A 56 0.28 5.19 -18.30
N GLU A 57 -0.44 5.08 -17.24
CA GLU A 57 -1.87 4.82 -17.28
C GLU A 57 -2.60 6.03 -16.70
N GLU A 58 -3.57 6.54 -17.43
CA GLU A 58 -4.40 7.65 -16.96
C GLU A 58 -5.29 7.22 -15.81
N GLY A 59 -5.60 8.16 -14.92
CA GLY A 59 -6.58 7.96 -13.87
C GLY A 59 -7.98 7.73 -14.44
N VAL A 60 -8.76 6.91 -13.74
CA VAL A 60 -10.12 6.59 -14.14
C VAL A 60 -11.14 7.16 -13.14
N GLY A 61 -12.22 7.75 -13.65
CA GLY A 61 -13.28 8.30 -12.81
C GLY A 61 -12.77 9.40 -11.86
N ASN A 62 -12.98 9.23 -10.57
CA ASN A 62 -12.62 10.23 -9.56
C ASN A 62 -11.11 10.42 -9.35
N GLU A 63 -10.28 9.55 -9.92
CA GLU A 63 -8.83 9.61 -9.73
C GLU A 63 -8.20 10.89 -10.30
N ASN A 64 -8.81 11.45 -11.33
CA ASN A 64 -8.35 12.68 -11.98
C ASN A 64 -9.36 13.85 -11.85
N GLU A 65 -10.37 13.71 -10.99
CA GLU A 65 -11.32 14.78 -10.73
C GLU A 65 -10.69 15.88 -9.87
N VAL A 66 -10.86 17.12 -10.31
CA VAL A 66 -10.43 18.31 -9.59
C VAL A 66 -11.64 19.19 -9.33
N THR A 67 -11.89 19.48 -8.07
CA THR A 67 -12.98 20.35 -7.63
C THR A 67 -12.47 21.68 -7.09
N ASN A 68 -11.30 21.67 -6.47
CA ASN A 68 -10.68 22.85 -5.86
C ASN A 68 -9.15 22.68 -5.82
N VAL A 69 -8.44 23.81 -5.93
CA VAL A 69 -6.99 23.87 -5.74
C VAL A 69 -6.68 24.96 -4.72
N ARG A 70 -5.93 24.62 -3.67
CA ARG A 70 -5.39 25.57 -2.69
C ARG A 70 -3.95 25.86 -3.01
N PHE A 71 -3.62 27.14 -3.16
CA PHE A 71 -2.28 27.64 -3.40
C PHE A 71 -1.74 28.30 -2.12
N TYR A 72 -0.67 27.74 -1.56
CA TYR A 72 0.08 28.32 -0.44
C TYR A 72 1.27 29.10 -0.96
N PHE A 73 1.55 30.24 -0.35
CA PHE A 73 2.64 31.12 -0.74
C PHE A 73 3.63 31.28 0.40
N PHE A 74 4.89 31.30 0.07
CA PHE A 74 5.98 31.43 1.03
C PHE A 74 6.98 32.49 0.60
N ASP A 75 7.57 33.19 1.57
CA ASP A 75 8.68 34.10 1.38
C ASP A 75 10.01 33.35 1.12
N ALA A 76 11.10 34.08 0.97
CA ALA A 76 12.41 33.51 0.72
C ALA A 76 12.96 32.67 1.89
N ASP A 77 12.45 32.89 3.10
CA ASP A 77 12.81 32.15 4.31
C ASP A 77 11.88 30.96 4.57
N GLY A 78 10.91 30.73 3.67
CA GLY A 78 9.92 29.64 3.78
C GLY A 78 8.78 29.90 4.75
N ASN A 79 8.62 31.11 5.28
CA ASN A 79 7.46 31.50 6.08
C ASN A 79 6.27 31.83 5.17
N ALA A 80 5.06 31.69 5.70
CA ALA A 80 3.86 32.01 4.93
C ALA A 80 3.85 33.48 4.52
N ALA A 81 3.74 33.72 3.20
CA ALA A 81 3.67 35.05 2.62
C ALA A 81 2.23 35.54 2.58
N GLN A 82 1.99 36.77 3.03
CA GLN A 82 0.68 37.41 2.94
C GLN A 82 0.43 37.89 1.51
N VAL A 83 -0.64 37.41 0.88
CA VAL A 83 -0.92 37.63 -0.55
C VAL A 83 -2.27 38.26 -0.86
N LYS A 84 -3.07 38.59 0.15
CA LYS A 84 -4.42 39.15 0.04
C LYS A 84 -4.59 40.53 0.71
N GLY A 85 -3.60 41.38 0.70
CA GLY A 85 -3.64 42.69 1.35
C GLY A 85 -3.51 42.64 2.87
N GLU A 86 -3.79 43.74 3.58
CA GLU A 86 -3.54 43.85 5.02
C GLU A 86 -4.35 42.89 5.88
N ASN A 87 -5.59 42.61 5.48
CA ASN A 87 -6.49 41.67 6.18
C ASN A 87 -6.50 40.29 5.53
N GLY A 88 -5.57 40.04 4.61
CA GLY A 88 -5.63 38.89 3.76
C GLY A 88 -4.92 37.65 4.27
N GLY A 89 -5.23 36.56 3.63
CA GLY A 89 -4.67 35.27 3.93
C GLY A 89 -3.37 35.00 3.20
N THR A 90 -2.77 33.89 3.59
CA THR A 90 -1.51 33.37 3.06
C THR A 90 -1.74 32.29 1.99
N TYR A 91 -2.99 32.07 1.58
CA TYR A 91 -3.35 31.10 0.55
C TYR A 91 -4.57 31.54 -0.27
N TYR A 92 -4.73 30.93 -1.44
CA TYR A 92 -5.90 31.05 -2.30
C TYR A 92 -6.56 29.69 -2.49
N ASP A 93 -7.89 29.65 -2.38
CA ASP A 93 -8.72 28.56 -2.87
C ASP A 93 -9.34 28.95 -4.20
N VAL A 94 -9.14 28.12 -5.20
CA VAL A 94 -9.65 28.36 -6.54
C VAL A 94 -10.40 27.12 -7.01
N ALA A 95 -11.70 27.29 -7.30
CA ALA A 95 -12.43 26.26 -8.04
C ALA A 95 -11.89 26.23 -9.48
N MET A 96 -11.32 25.10 -9.86
CA MET A 96 -10.71 24.93 -11.18
C MET A 96 -11.35 23.77 -11.90
N SER A 97 -11.67 23.97 -13.15
CA SER A 97 -11.99 22.90 -14.09
C SER A 97 -10.89 22.85 -15.14
N GLY A 98 -10.36 21.66 -15.37
CA GLY A 98 -9.31 21.47 -16.35
C GLY A 98 -9.82 20.84 -17.64
N THR A 99 -9.10 21.06 -18.72
CA THR A 99 -9.27 20.33 -19.96
C THR A 99 -8.36 19.11 -19.95
N ASP A 100 -8.87 18.00 -20.45
CA ASP A 100 -8.05 16.84 -20.77
C ASP A 100 -6.98 17.21 -21.78
N LYS A 101 -5.88 16.52 -21.75
CA LYS A 101 -4.69 17.01 -22.34
C LYS A 101 -3.98 16.07 -23.29
N ASP A 102 -3.30 16.64 -24.21
CA ASP A 102 -2.62 16.00 -25.34
C ASP A 102 -1.10 15.94 -25.18
N MET A 103 -0.62 15.71 -23.96
CA MET A 103 0.83 15.49 -23.68
C MET A 103 0.99 14.21 -22.91
N ASP A 104 1.92 13.37 -23.33
CA ASP A 104 2.29 12.18 -22.58
C ASP A 104 2.55 12.56 -21.11
N ASN A 105 1.99 11.79 -20.18
CA ASN A 105 2.20 11.91 -18.73
C ASN A 105 1.55 13.08 -17.99
N VAL A 106 0.70 13.87 -18.63
CA VAL A 106 -0.14 14.87 -17.97
C VAL A 106 -1.59 14.57 -18.30
N GLU A 107 -2.42 14.33 -17.31
CA GLU A 107 -3.84 14.00 -17.50
C GLU A 107 -4.70 15.25 -17.63
N LYS A 108 -4.38 16.30 -16.85
CA LYS A 108 -5.09 17.57 -16.87
C LYS A 108 -4.16 18.75 -16.70
N ILE A 109 -4.45 19.84 -17.41
CA ILE A 109 -3.85 21.15 -17.16
C ILE A 109 -4.94 22.08 -16.63
N LEU A 110 -4.68 22.66 -15.47
CA LEU A 110 -5.54 23.61 -14.79
C LEU A 110 -4.82 24.95 -14.75
N THR A 111 -5.45 26.00 -15.24
CA THR A 111 -4.83 27.33 -15.27
C THR A 111 -5.67 28.34 -14.49
N ALA A 112 -5.03 29.09 -13.61
CA ALA A 112 -5.66 30.20 -12.89
C ALA A 112 -4.75 31.43 -12.90
N THR A 113 -5.35 32.61 -12.96
CA THR A 113 -4.64 33.88 -12.75
C THR A 113 -5.05 34.42 -11.38
N LEU A 114 -4.07 34.59 -10.52
CA LEU A 114 -4.23 35.04 -9.13
C LEU A 114 -3.85 36.50 -9.00
N VAL A 115 -4.57 37.25 -8.18
CA VAL A 115 -4.23 38.63 -7.84
C VAL A 115 -3.45 38.60 -6.54
N ILE A 116 -2.17 38.93 -6.61
CA ILE A 116 -1.27 38.96 -5.47
C ILE A 116 -1.16 40.39 -4.95
N GLN A 117 -1.64 40.61 -3.74
CA GLN A 117 -1.54 41.89 -3.06
C GLN A 117 -0.83 41.71 -1.73
N THR A 118 0.40 42.19 -1.66
CA THR A 118 1.25 42.05 -0.47
C THR A 118 1.14 43.28 0.43
N PRO A 119 1.47 43.17 1.74
CA PRO A 119 1.46 44.31 2.67
C PRO A 119 2.41 45.42 2.27
N ALA A 120 3.54 45.10 1.60
CA ALA A 120 4.53 46.03 1.12
C ALA A 120 5.22 45.50 -0.15
N LYS A 121 5.84 46.40 -0.93
CA LYS A 121 6.48 46.03 -2.22
C LYS A 121 7.63 45.04 -2.09
N ASP A 122 8.30 45.01 -0.95
CA ASP A 122 9.39 44.09 -0.63
C ASP A 122 8.95 42.76 -0.02
N LYS A 123 7.65 42.58 0.20
CA LYS A 123 7.05 41.39 0.80
C LYS A 123 6.39 40.47 -0.23
N VAL A 124 6.96 40.41 -1.42
CA VAL A 124 6.45 39.51 -2.48
C VAL A 124 6.75 38.04 -2.15
N PRO A 125 5.87 37.09 -2.50
CA PRO A 125 6.16 35.67 -2.31
C PRO A 125 7.35 35.24 -3.20
N ALA A 126 8.15 34.33 -2.66
CA ALA A 126 9.26 33.70 -3.39
C ALA A 126 8.88 32.37 -4.00
N SER A 127 7.95 31.64 -3.38
CA SER A 127 7.58 30.31 -3.83
C SER A 127 6.09 29.98 -3.57
N ILE A 128 5.61 28.97 -4.29
CA ILE A 128 4.23 28.50 -4.26
C ILE A 128 4.15 26.97 -4.17
N VAL A 129 3.16 26.49 -3.43
CA VAL A 129 2.77 25.08 -3.36
C VAL A 129 1.30 24.95 -3.71
N ALA A 130 0.93 23.95 -4.49
CA ALA A 130 -0.45 23.62 -4.81
C ALA A 130 -0.89 22.34 -4.08
N VAL A 131 -2.11 22.37 -3.53
CA VAL A 131 -2.81 21.20 -3.00
C VAL A 131 -4.15 21.09 -3.70
N VAL A 132 -4.36 20.02 -4.45
CA VAL A 132 -5.61 19.74 -5.18
C VAL A 132 -6.53 18.96 -4.25
N ASN A 133 -7.82 19.31 -4.29
CA ASN A 133 -8.86 18.70 -3.46
C ASN A 133 -8.47 18.65 -1.96
N PRO A 134 -8.04 19.78 -1.36
CA PRO A 134 -7.64 19.79 0.05
C PRO A 134 -8.81 19.38 0.94
N LYS A 135 -8.51 18.65 2.03
CA LYS A 135 -9.51 18.42 3.08
C LYS A 135 -9.91 19.74 3.75
N SER A 136 -11.13 19.80 4.26
CA SER A 136 -11.71 21.01 4.85
C SER A 136 -11.00 21.49 6.11
N ASP A 137 -10.31 20.62 6.81
CA ASP A 137 -9.52 20.91 8.02
C ASP A 137 -8.12 21.44 7.73
N LEU A 138 -7.66 21.37 6.48
CA LEU A 138 -6.39 21.96 6.08
C LEU A 138 -6.55 23.48 5.96
N GLY A 139 -6.12 24.21 7.00
CA GLY A 139 -6.20 25.67 7.08
C GLY A 139 -4.93 26.38 6.59
N ALA A 140 -4.74 27.61 7.08
CA ALA A 140 -3.50 28.34 6.90
C ALA A 140 -2.35 27.65 7.64
N VAL A 141 -1.15 27.70 7.04
CA VAL A 141 0.07 27.17 7.64
C VAL A 141 1.08 28.31 7.84
N ALA A 142 1.90 28.21 8.89
CA ALA A 142 2.84 29.26 9.23
C ALA A 142 4.11 29.25 8.35
N SER A 143 4.46 28.10 7.78
CA SER A 143 5.64 27.92 6.93
C SER A 143 5.53 26.66 6.07
N ILE A 144 6.41 26.54 5.08
CA ILE A 144 6.53 25.32 4.27
C ILE A 144 6.92 24.11 5.15
N ALA A 145 7.76 24.33 6.17
CA ALA A 145 8.12 23.29 7.12
C ALA A 145 6.89 22.76 7.87
N LYS A 146 5.96 23.67 8.25
CA LYS A 146 4.69 23.26 8.87
C LYS A 146 3.75 22.55 7.91
N LEU A 147 3.76 22.91 6.64
CA LEU A 147 3.01 22.17 5.60
C LEU A 147 3.57 20.75 5.43
N ASN A 148 4.89 20.59 5.46
CA ASN A 148 5.57 19.29 5.39
C ASN A 148 5.28 18.38 6.60
N GLU A 149 4.97 18.96 7.77
CA GLU A 149 4.59 18.20 8.96
C GLU A 149 3.15 17.67 8.90
N VAL A 150 2.33 18.12 7.96
CA VAL A 150 0.92 17.69 7.88
C VAL A 150 0.85 16.19 7.60
N ILE A 151 0.32 15.48 8.59
CA ILE A 151 0.07 14.05 8.55
C ILE A 151 -1.45 13.83 8.59
N ALA A 152 -1.99 13.07 7.65
CA ALA A 152 -3.42 12.83 7.58
C ALA A 152 -3.73 11.50 6.91
N ASP A 153 -4.94 11.01 7.17
CA ASP A 153 -5.52 9.94 6.36
C ASP A 153 -5.97 10.53 5.02
N HIS A 154 -5.36 10.08 3.94
CA HIS A 154 -5.66 10.49 2.57
C HIS A 154 -6.43 9.43 1.78
N SER A 155 -7.06 8.48 2.47
CA SER A 155 -7.74 7.32 1.86
C SER A 155 -9.04 7.66 1.13
N SER A 156 -9.43 8.94 1.03
CA SER A 156 -10.65 9.33 0.28
C SER A 156 -10.52 8.97 -1.21
N THR A 157 -11.50 8.24 -1.71
CA THR A 157 -11.61 7.85 -3.13
C THR A 157 -12.72 8.60 -3.88
N THR A 158 -13.38 9.55 -3.22
CA THR A 158 -14.40 10.40 -3.83
C THR A 158 -13.82 11.66 -4.49
N SER A 159 -12.70 12.16 -3.94
CA SER A 159 -11.88 13.20 -4.56
C SER A 159 -10.44 12.98 -4.12
N PHE A 160 -9.58 12.61 -5.05
CA PHE A 160 -8.18 12.33 -4.75
C PHE A 160 -7.42 13.60 -4.39
N ILE A 161 -6.79 13.59 -3.22
CA ILE A 161 -5.89 14.67 -2.82
C ILE A 161 -4.61 14.53 -3.63
N MET A 162 -4.15 15.67 -4.20
CA MET A 162 -2.85 15.75 -4.86
C MET A 162 -2.07 16.91 -4.25
N SER A 163 -0.77 16.79 -4.20
CA SER A 163 0.12 17.87 -3.73
C SER A 163 1.24 18.11 -4.72
N SER A 164 1.86 19.28 -4.65
CA SER A 164 3.05 19.58 -5.44
C SER A 164 4.06 18.44 -5.32
N SER A 165 4.62 18.03 -6.46
CA SER A 165 5.65 17.00 -6.50
C SER A 165 6.91 17.51 -5.82
N VAL A 166 7.52 16.65 -5.01
CA VAL A 166 8.78 16.92 -4.30
C VAL A 166 9.89 16.06 -4.89
N TYR A 167 11.03 16.65 -5.17
CA TYR A 167 12.17 15.96 -5.77
C TYR A 167 13.51 16.53 -5.28
N ALA A 168 14.59 15.83 -5.57
CA ALA A 168 15.93 16.28 -5.28
C ALA A 168 16.58 16.93 -6.51
N ASN A 169 17.26 18.07 -6.30
CA ASN A 169 18.17 18.66 -7.26
C ASN A 169 19.56 18.70 -6.63
N GLY A 170 20.38 17.73 -6.96
CA GLY A 170 21.61 17.48 -6.22
C GLY A 170 21.30 17.11 -4.77
N THR A 171 21.77 17.89 -3.81
CA THR A 171 21.52 17.72 -2.37
C THR A 171 20.37 18.60 -1.85
N THR A 172 19.69 19.33 -2.74
CA THR A 172 18.62 20.28 -2.38
C THR A 172 17.26 19.63 -2.62
N LYS A 173 16.39 19.65 -1.59
CA LYS A 173 14.99 19.28 -1.73
C LYS A 173 14.21 20.39 -2.40
N MET A 174 13.53 20.07 -3.49
CA MET A 174 12.67 20.97 -4.25
C MET A 174 11.22 20.63 -3.89
N GLU A 175 10.61 21.43 -3.00
CA GLU A 175 9.27 21.19 -2.45
C GLU A 175 8.26 22.29 -2.80
N ALA A 176 8.73 23.41 -3.33
CA ALA A 176 7.89 24.51 -3.79
C ALA A 176 8.45 25.06 -5.10
N VAL A 177 7.59 25.64 -5.91
CA VAL A 177 7.95 26.23 -7.19
C VAL A 177 8.27 27.70 -7.00
N ASN A 178 9.39 28.17 -7.56
CA ASN A 178 9.79 29.58 -7.50
C ASN A 178 8.82 30.44 -8.32
N VAL A 179 8.36 31.55 -7.75
CA VAL A 179 7.50 32.55 -8.41
C VAL A 179 8.22 33.89 -8.66
N ALA A 180 9.48 34.00 -8.24
CA ALA A 180 10.26 35.20 -8.50
C ALA A 180 10.40 35.44 -10.02
N GLY A 181 10.08 36.65 -10.46
CA GLY A 181 10.07 37.01 -11.89
C GLY A 181 8.80 36.70 -12.65
N HIS A 182 7.83 36.02 -12.02
CA HIS A 182 6.53 35.67 -12.63
C HIS A 182 5.37 36.53 -12.08
N LEU A 183 5.65 37.57 -11.34
CA LEU A 183 4.66 38.53 -10.83
C LEU A 183 4.59 39.73 -11.77
N TYR A 184 3.47 39.95 -12.38
CA TYR A 184 3.29 40.93 -13.45
C TYR A 184 2.29 42.01 -13.07
N PRO A 185 2.42 43.25 -13.60
CA PRO A 185 1.49 44.33 -13.33
C PRO A 185 0.13 44.16 -14.04
N THR A 186 0.02 43.21 -14.98
CA THR A 186 -1.24 42.94 -15.70
C THR A 186 -1.49 41.44 -15.81
N ALA A 187 -2.76 41.08 -15.82
CA ALA A 187 -3.20 39.69 -15.99
C ALA A 187 -2.75 39.07 -17.33
N ASP A 188 -2.71 39.86 -18.39
CA ASP A 188 -2.30 39.35 -19.71
C ASP A 188 -0.82 39.06 -19.79
N ALA A 189 0.03 39.87 -19.15
CA ALA A 189 1.44 39.57 -19.01
C ALA A 189 1.69 38.31 -18.19
N ALA A 190 0.95 38.11 -17.09
CA ALA A 190 1.03 36.90 -16.29
C ALA A 190 0.58 35.65 -17.06
N LYS A 191 -0.48 35.74 -17.88
CA LYS A 191 -0.94 34.62 -18.73
C LYS A 191 0.07 34.21 -19.79
N ALA A 192 0.90 35.15 -20.25
CA ALA A 192 1.92 34.87 -21.25
C ALA A 192 3.11 34.07 -20.68
N ASP A 193 3.29 34.08 -19.35
CA ASP A 193 4.39 33.40 -18.66
C ASP A 193 3.90 32.72 -17.37
N PRO A 194 3.13 31.65 -17.47
CA PRO A 194 2.59 30.93 -16.31
C PRO A 194 3.64 30.14 -15.56
N VAL A 195 3.55 30.15 -14.24
CA VAL A 195 4.32 29.23 -13.38
C VAL A 195 3.73 27.83 -13.48
N ILE A 196 4.55 26.85 -13.80
CA ILE A 196 4.14 25.45 -13.96
C ILE A 196 4.35 24.71 -12.64
N ILE A 197 3.29 24.12 -12.10
CA ILE A 197 3.31 23.32 -10.88
C ILE A 197 2.86 21.90 -11.22
N HIS A 198 3.75 20.95 -11.02
CA HIS A 198 3.42 19.53 -11.14
C HIS A 198 2.87 19.02 -9.82
N VAL A 199 1.75 18.30 -9.87
CA VAL A 199 1.14 17.66 -8.70
C VAL A 199 1.03 16.16 -8.89
N GLU A 200 1.07 15.43 -7.80
CA GLU A 200 0.93 13.99 -7.76
C GLU A 200 -0.08 13.56 -6.67
N ARG A 201 -0.83 12.50 -6.93
CA ARG A 201 -1.77 11.95 -5.95
C ARG A 201 -1.02 11.45 -4.74
N VAL A 202 -1.56 11.67 -3.55
CA VAL A 202 -0.96 11.19 -2.29
C VAL A 202 -1.18 9.71 -2.04
N LEU A 203 -2.07 9.06 -2.78
CA LEU A 203 -2.29 7.62 -2.73
C LEU A 203 -1.49 6.88 -3.81
N ALA A 204 -1.21 5.61 -3.55
CA ALA A 204 -0.82 4.61 -4.51
C ALA A 204 -1.99 3.67 -4.82
N LYS A 205 -1.84 2.83 -5.84
CA LYS A 205 -2.84 1.88 -6.31
C LYS A 205 -2.20 0.52 -6.52
N ALA A 206 -2.79 -0.52 -5.97
CA ALA A 206 -2.37 -1.89 -6.23
C ALA A 206 -3.39 -2.61 -7.10
N ARG A 207 -2.95 -3.48 -7.97
CA ARG A 207 -3.79 -4.41 -8.74
C ARG A 207 -3.12 -5.77 -8.85
N LEU A 208 -3.94 -6.82 -8.92
CA LEU A 208 -3.48 -8.19 -9.03
C LEU A 208 -4.12 -8.88 -10.22
N THR A 209 -3.33 -9.64 -10.98
CA THR A 209 -3.79 -10.48 -12.09
C THR A 209 -3.21 -11.88 -11.97
N VAL A 210 -3.82 -12.86 -12.65
CA VAL A 210 -3.34 -14.24 -12.68
C VAL A 210 -2.84 -14.57 -14.08
N GLY A 211 -1.60 -15.04 -14.16
CA GLY A 211 -0.98 -15.53 -15.37
C GLY A 211 -1.02 -17.05 -15.53
N LEU A 212 -1.55 -17.75 -14.53
CA LEU A 212 -1.64 -19.22 -14.51
C LEU A 212 -2.76 -19.73 -15.42
N THR A 213 -2.58 -20.92 -15.97
CA THR A 213 -3.65 -21.61 -16.69
C THR A 213 -4.57 -22.30 -15.69
N ALA A 214 -5.82 -21.89 -15.67
CA ALA A 214 -6.85 -22.53 -14.85
C ALA A 214 -7.38 -23.80 -15.50
N ASN A 215 -7.72 -24.78 -14.66
CA ASN A 215 -8.56 -25.92 -15.02
C ASN A 215 -9.83 -25.86 -14.16
N ASN A 216 -10.99 -25.64 -14.76
CA ASN A 216 -12.26 -25.42 -14.02
C ASN A 216 -12.19 -24.33 -12.95
N GLY A 217 -11.42 -23.25 -13.17
CA GLY A 217 -11.27 -22.15 -12.20
C GLY A 217 -10.34 -22.44 -11.03
N VAL A 218 -9.60 -23.55 -11.09
CA VAL A 218 -8.59 -23.91 -10.08
C VAL A 218 -7.21 -24.10 -10.71
N TYR A 219 -6.20 -24.04 -9.87
CA TYR A 219 -4.80 -24.06 -10.27
C TYR A 219 -4.08 -25.21 -9.58
N LYS A 220 -3.09 -25.82 -10.27
CA LYS A 220 -2.20 -26.81 -9.66
C LYS A 220 -1.37 -26.15 -8.55
N THR A 221 -1.00 -26.92 -7.54
CA THR A 221 -0.19 -26.45 -6.40
C THR A 221 1.30 -26.34 -6.71
N SER A 222 1.76 -26.84 -7.86
CA SER A 222 3.11 -26.64 -8.38
C SER A 222 3.15 -26.88 -9.89
N ASP A 223 4.21 -26.41 -10.54
CA ASP A 223 4.43 -26.59 -11.99
C ASP A 223 4.64 -28.07 -12.35
N ASP A 224 5.24 -28.85 -11.46
CA ASP A 224 5.52 -30.29 -11.64
C ASP A 224 4.30 -31.19 -11.38
N GLY A 225 3.19 -30.62 -10.93
CA GLY A 225 1.96 -31.34 -10.59
C GLY A 225 1.35 -30.85 -9.29
N SER A 226 0.20 -31.42 -8.91
CA SER A 226 -0.45 -31.07 -7.67
C SER A 226 0.10 -31.88 -6.50
N GLN A 227 0.24 -31.23 -5.34
CA GLN A 227 0.45 -31.95 -4.08
C GLN A 227 -0.77 -32.80 -3.75
N LYS A 228 -0.60 -33.80 -2.87
CA LYS A 228 -1.66 -34.75 -2.54
C LYS A 228 -1.92 -34.83 -1.04
N PHE A 229 -3.17 -35.17 -0.70
CA PHE A 229 -3.55 -35.66 0.60
C PHE A 229 -4.23 -37.03 0.42
N GLY A 230 -3.58 -38.09 0.85
CA GLY A 230 -3.91 -39.45 0.42
C GLY A 230 -3.73 -39.61 -1.09
N ASP A 231 -4.75 -40.15 -1.76
CA ASP A 231 -4.76 -40.29 -3.23
C ASP A 231 -5.30 -39.06 -3.97
N GLU A 232 -5.85 -38.08 -3.26
CA GLU A 232 -6.48 -36.91 -3.85
C GLU A 232 -5.44 -35.82 -4.17
N GLU A 233 -5.47 -35.32 -5.40
CA GLU A 233 -4.71 -34.14 -5.79
C GLU A 233 -5.33 -32.87 -5.23
N ILE A 234 -4.50 -31.96 -4.72
CA ILE A 234 -4.89 -30.68 -4.15
C ILE A 234 -4.73 -29.59 -5.20
N TYR A 235 -5.79 -28.84 -5.43
CA TYR A 235 -5.80 -27.65 -6.29
C TYR A 235 -6.06 -26.41 -5.45
N VAL A 236 -5.69 -25.24 -5.99
CA VAL A 236 -5.91 -23.94 -5.37
C VAL A 236 -7.01 -23.20 -6.10
N LYS A 237 -8.00 -22.73 -5.36
CA LYS A 237 -9.04 -21.80 -5.81
C LYS A 237 -8.81 -20.46 -5.15
N PHE A 238 -8.54 -19.41 -5.92
CA PHE A 238 -8.47 -18.07 -5.37
C PHE A 238 -9.88 -17.55 -5.03
N LEU A 239 -10.02 -16.96 -3.84
CA LEU A 239 -11.29 -16.42 -3.34
C LEU A 239 -11.32 -14.89 -3.44
N GLY A 240 -10.19 -14.24 -3.27
CA GLY A 240 -10.07 -12.80 -3.33
C GLY A 240 -8.71 -12.32 -2.88
N TRP A 241 -8.49 -11.00 -2.91
CA TRP A 241 -7.23 -10.40 -2.48
C TRP A 241 -7.47 -8.99 -1.92
N ASN A 242 -6.51 -8.51 -1.16
CA ASN A 242 -6.44 -7.12 -0.72
C ASN A 242 -4.99 -6.77 -0.37
N VAL A 243 -4.74 -5.53 0.01
CA VAL A 243 -3.49 -5.10 0.61
C VAL A 243 -3.59 -5.19 2.14
N THR A 244 -2.49 -5.48 2.79
CA THR A 244 -2.36 -5.58 4.24
C THR A 244 -1.07 -4.92 4.71
N ALA A 245 -0.94 -4.68 6.01
CA ALA A 245 0.17 -3.90 6.58
C ALA A 245 0.32 -2.53 5.89
N THR A 246 -0.81 -1.91 5.54
CA THR A 246 -0.82 -0.60 4.91
C THR A 246 -0.79 0.52 5.93
N ALA A 247 -0.04 1.58 5.65
CA ALA A 247 -0.08 2.78 6.48
C ALA A 247 -1.49 3.36 6.55
N LYS A 248 -1.94 3.78 7.73
CA LYS A 248 -3.21 4.51 7.93
C LYS A 248 -3.09 5.98 7.61
N THR A 249 -1.89 6.52 7.74
CA THR A 249 -1.59 7.93 7.53
C THR A 249 -0.35 8.09 6.67
N SER A 250 -0.23 9.23 6.01
CA SER A 250 0.98 9.65 5.30
C SER A 250 1.11 11.17 5.35
N ARG A 251 2.26 11.69 4.92
CA ARG A 251 2.45 13.15 4.80
C ARG A 251 1.69 13.69 3.60
N LEU A 252 1.12 14.89 3.75
CA LEU A 252 0.50 15.60 2.62
C LEU A 252 1.55 15.91 1.55
N MET A 253 2.64 16.56 1.95
CA MET A 253 3.81 16.79 1.11
C MET A 253 4.76 15.61 1.23
N LYS A 254 5.29 15.14 0.11
CA LYS A 254 6.26 14.05 0.10
C LYS A 254 7.54 14.50 0.83
N GLU A 255 7.93 13.78 1.87
CA GLU A 255 9.20 14.02 2.55
C GLU A 255 10.27 13.10 1.97
N ILE A 256 11.33 13.65 1.44
CA ILE A 256 12.45 12.90 0.86
C ILE A 256 13.77 13.32 1.50
N ASN A 257 14.71 12.40 1.51
CA ASN A 257 16.10 12.74 1.80
C ASN A 257 16.86 12.94 0.48
N PRO A 258 17.28 14.17 0.12
CA PRO A 258 17.90 14.44 -1.16
C PRO A 258 19.27 13.76 -1.35
N SER A 259 19.88 13.20 -0.30
CA SER A 259 21.12 12.41 -0.40
C SER A 259 20.88 10.96 -0.86
N TRP A 260 19.66 10.44 -0.75
CA TRP A 260 19.35 9.07 -1.14
C TRP A 260 19.75 8.68 -2.56
N PRO A 261 19.53 9.51 -3.60
CA PRO A 261 19.94 9.16 -4.94
C PRO A 261 21.42 8.80 -5.05
N SER A 262 22.29 9.55 -4.38
CA SER A 262 23.73 9.32 -4.38
C SER A 262 24.11 8.08 -3.57
N ASN A 263 23.48 7.88 -2.41
CA ASN A 263 23.80 6.81 -1.49
C ASN A 263 23.28 5.45 -1.96
N LEU A 264 22.10 5.43 -2.59
CA LEU A 264 21.46 4.19 -3.05
C LEU A 264 21.94 3.74 -4.42
N PHE A 265 22.23 4.67 -5.32
CA PHE A 265 22.49 4.39 -6.74
C PHE A 265 23.87 4.81 -7.20
N GLY A 266 24.72 5.26 -6.28
CA GLY A 266 26.08 5.74 -6.57
C GLY A 266 26.07 6.94 -7.53
N SER A 267 27.00 6.96 -8.46
CA SER A 267 27.09 8.00 -9.49
C SER A 267 26.10 7.85 -10.63
N THR A 268 25.14 6.93 -10.53
CA THR A 268 24.15 6.69 -11.59
C THR A 268 23.17 7.85 -11.63
N PRO A 269 23.09 8.64 -12.71
CA PRO A 269 22.32 9.89 -12.76
C PRO A 269 20.81 9.70 -12.81
N LEU A 270 20.29 8.47 -12.80
CA LEU A 270 18.89 8.14 -13.02
C LEU A 270 17.93 8.83 -12.06
N TRP A 271 18.32 8.97 -10.80
CA TRP A 271 17.46 9.52 -9.74
C TRP A 271 17.65 11.01 -9.48
N ASN A 272 18.73 11.57 -10.01
CA ASN A 272 19.03 13.01 -9.92
C ASN A 272 18.44 13.83 -11.06
N THR A 273 17.72 13.19 -11.98
CA THR A 273 17.08 13.88 -13.09
C THR A 273 15.62 14.10 -12.76
N ALA A 274 15.05 15.19 -13.23
CA ALA A 274 13.66 15.50 -13.10
C ALA A 274 12.73 14.36 -13.63
N ASP A 275 13.27 13.50 -14.50
CA ASP A 275 12.56 12.34 -15.06
C ASP A 275 12.18 11.29 -14.02
N TYR A 276 12.93 11.19 -12.91
CA TYR A 276 12.78 10.14 -11.92
C TYR A 276 12.38 10.61 -10.52
N TYR A 277 12.29 11.92 -10.27
CA TYR A 277 12.00 12.48 -8.95
C TYR A 277 10.68 11.97 -8.35
N ARG A 278 9.70 11.63 -9.17
CA ARG A 278 8.42 11.09 -8.73
C ARG A 278 8.54 9.69 -8.12
N SER A 279 9.58 8.97 -8.44
CA SER A 279 9.82 7.62 -7.95
C SER A 279 10.63 7.59 -6.66
N PHE A 280 10.99 8.73 -6.08
CA PHE A 280 11.67 8.75 -4.79
C PHE A 280 10.75 8.26 -3.68
N TRP A 281 11.31 7.45 -2.79
CA TRP A 281 10.65 7.06 -1.55
C TRP A 281 10.40 8.28 -0.68
N ALA A 282 9.34 8.22 0.11
CA ALA A 282 9.09 9.21 1.13
C ALA A 282 9.62 8.73 2.48
N VAL A 283 10.05 9.66 3.31
CA VAL A 283 10.26 9.41 4.74
C VAL A 283 8.90 9.22 5.40
N ASN A 284 8.71 8.10 6.09
CA ASN A 284 7.50 7.83 6.84
C ASN A 284 7.42 8.69 8.11
N PRO A 285 6.20 9.02 8.58
CA PRO A 285 6.02 9.53 9.92
C PRO A 285 6.57 8.54 10.97
N LEU A 286 7.17 9.06 12.06
CA LEU A 286 7.86 8.25 13.07
C LEU A 286 6.99 7.20 13.78
N GLU A 287 5.67 7.38 13.79
CA GLU A 287 4.73 6.44 14.40
C GLU A 287 3.67 6.06 13.38
N MET A 288 3.98 5.10 12.53
CA MET A 288 2.99 4.60 11.58
C MET A 288 2.09 3.55 12.22
N SER A 289 0.80 3.76 12.06
CA SER A 289 -0.23 2.77 12.35
C SER A 289 -0.57 2.02 11.07
N TYR A 290 -0.71 0.70 11.16
CA TYR A 290 -0.94 -0.16 10.00
C TYR A 290 -2.33 -0.79 10.04
N ASN A 291 -2.92 -0.96 8.84
CA ASN A 291 -4.10 -1.79 8.65
C ASN A 291 -3.67 -3.20 8.28
N TYR A 292 -4.18 -4.18 9.00
CA TYR A 292 -4.01 -5.60 8.69
C TYR A 292 -5.35 -6.20 8.30
N GLY A 293 -5.32 -7.15 7.36
CA GLY A 293 -6.50 -7.85 6.90
C GLY A 293 -6.75 -9.14 7.65
N ALA A 294 -7.98 -9.65 7.58
CA ALA A 294 -8.32 -10.99 7.99
C ALA A 294 -8.64 -11.86 6.77
N PHE A 295 -8.43 -13.17 6.87
CA PHE A 295 -8.96 -14.09 5.91
C PHE A 295 -10.50 -14.03 5.99
N ASN A 296 -11.13 -13.57 4.91
CA ASN A 296 -12.57 -13.42 4.89
C ASN A 296 -13.18 -14.15 3.70
N THR A 297 -14.17 -14.99 3.99
CA THR A 297 -14.93 -15.78 3.00
C THR A 297 -16.17 -15.06 2.47
N GLY A 298 -16.39 -13.78 2.81
CA GLY A 298 -17.43 -13.08 2.08
C GLY A 298 -18.24 -11.98 2.70
N ASP A 299 -18.25 -11.69 4.00
CA ASP A 299 -19.31 -10.82 4.52
C ASP A 299 -18.92 -9.61 5.40
N ASN A 300 -17.65 -9.30 5.58
CA ASN A 300 -17.25 -8.14 6.38
C ASN A 300 -16.52 -7.06 5.56
N ALA A 301 -17.24 -5.99 5.29
CA ALA A 301 -16.84 -4.92 4.39
C ALA A 301 -15.62 -4.08 4.85
N ALA A 302 -15.24 -4.09 6.12
CA ALA A 302 -14.19 -3.19 6.64
C ALA A 302 -12.75 -3.68 6.38
N ASN A 303 -12.53 -5.01 6.25
CA ASN A 303 -11.25 -5.64 5.96
C ASN A 303 -11.41 -6.81 4.96
N ALA A 304 -12.47 -6.79 4.16
CA ALA A 304 -12.76 -7.85 3.22
C ALA A 304 -11.71 -7.90 2.11
N ILE A 305 -11.24 -9.09 1.82
CA ILE A 305 -10.46 -9.35 0.61
C ILE A 305 -11.40 -9.14 -0.58
N THR A 306 -11.06 -8.22 -1.47
CA THR A 306 -11.87 -7.92 -2.64
C THR A 306 -11.98 -9.14 -3.55
N ALA A 307 -13.15 -9.30 -4.20
CA ALA A 307 -13.35 -10.38 -5.13
C ALA A 307 -12.25 -10.39 -6.20
N PHE A 308 -11.69 -11.57 -6.39
CA PHE A 308 -10.64 -11.78 -7.36
C PHE A 308 -11.26 -11.94 -8.76
N ASP A 309 -11.02 -10.97 -9.62
CA ASP A 309 -11.34 -11.09 -11.03
C ASP A 309 -10.07 -11.59 -11.73
N ALA A 310 -10.12 -12.82 -12.24
CA ALA A 310 -9.03 -13.42 -13.01
C ALA A 310 -8.71 -12.65 -14.31
N GLY A 311 -9.34 -11.49 -14.48
CA GLY A 311 -9.19 -10.48 -15.52
C GLY A 311 -8.70 -11.05 -16.85
N THR A 312 -9.51 -10.96 -17.85
CA THR A 312 -8.97 -11.00 -19.22
C THR A 312 -8.04 -9.81 -19.40
N THR A 313 -7.03 -9.95 -20.22
CA THR A 313 -6.08 -8.89 -20.59
C THR A 313 -6.74 -7.58 -21.05
N GLU A 314 -8.05 -7.58 -21.27
CA GLU A 314 -8.82 -6.45 -21.80
C GLU A 314 -9.51 -5.59 -20.72
N THR A 315 -9.58 -6.03 -19.45
CA THR A 315 -10.17 -5.23 -18.38
C THR A 315 -9.38 -5.29 -17.06
N PRO A 316 -8.07 -4.96 -17.06
CA PRO A 316 -7.27 -4.98 -15.83
C PRO A 316 -7.67 -3.91 -14.81
N LYS A 317 -8.54 -2.96 -15.20
CA LYS A 317 -8.89 -1.76 -14.42
C LYS A 317 -9.90 -1.97 -13.30
N LYS A 318 -10.57 -3.12 -13.21
CA LYS A 318 -11.63 -3.37 -12.23
C LYS A 318 -11.14 -4.00 -10.92
N ASN A 319 -9.92 -4.51 -10.90
CA ASN A 319 -9.39 -5.27 -9.78
C ASN A 319 -8.22 -4.54 -9.12
N TYR A 320 -8.53 -3.50 -8.38
CA TYR A 320 -7.53 -2.65 -7.72
C TYR A 320 -8.00 -2.17 -6.35
N THR A 321 -7.05 -1.79 -5.52
CA THR A 321 -7.26 -1.10 -4.25
C THR A 321 -6.25 0.04 -4.09
N TYR A 322 -6.58 1.03 -3.24
CA TYR A 322 -5.68 2.14 -2.95
C TYR A 322 -5.00 1.95 -1.61
N LEU A 323 -3.80 2.50 -1.49
CA LEU A 323 -3.01 2.46 -0.27
C LEU A 323 -2.16 3.72 -0.15
N GLN A 324 -1.79 4.06 1.09
CA GLN A 324 -0.92 5.20 1.38
C GLN A 324 0.55 4.83 1.21
N GLU A 325 1.42 5.84 1.09
CA GLU A 325 2.86 5.63 1.06
C GLU A 325 3.32 4.84 2.28
N ASN A 326 4.22 3.90 2.04
CA ASN A 326 4.88 3.13 3.08
C ASN A 326 6.32 2.83 2.63
N ALA A 327 7.27 3.59 3.14
CA ALA A 327 8.68 3.43 2.84
C ALA A 327 9.51 3.65 4.12
N SER A 328 10.72 3.10 4.16
CA SER A 328 11.63 3.29 5.28
C SER A 328 12.13 4.74 5.36
N ASP A 329 12.42 5.20 6.55
CA ASP A 329 13.14 6.45 6.81
C ASP A 329 14.67 6.25 6.84
N ASP A 330 15.15 5.02 6.85
CA ASP A 330 16.57 4.66 6.95
C ASP A 330 17.12 3.96 5.69
N PHE A 331 16.83 4.53 4.52
CA PHE A 331 17.42 4.04 3.27
C PHE A 331 18.94 4.18 3.20
N GLU A 332 19.53 5.08 3.96
CA GLU A 332 20.99 5.26 4.00
C GLU A 332 21.69 4.01 4.52
N ASN A 333 21.08 3.34 5.51
CA ASN A 333 21.57 2.05 6.03
C ASN A 333 21.03 0.86 5.22
N GLY A 334 20.15 1.12 4.27
CA GLY A 334 19.61 0.12 3.35
C GLY A 334 18.63 -0.84 3.97
N THR A 335 17.90 -0.39 4.96
CA THR A 335 16.81 -1.17 5.53
C THR A 335 15.53 -0.95 4.72
N ASP A 336 14.86 -2.04 4.41
CA ASP A 336 13.48 -2.01 3.91
C ASP A 336 12.54 -1.55 5.03
N PRO A 337 11.29 -1.13 4.71
CA PRO A 337 10.32 -0.81 5.74
C PRO A 337 10.22 -1.92 6.78
N GLU A 338 10.22 -1.58 8.05
CA GLU A 338 10.08 -2.54 9.15
C GLU A 338 8.79 -3.39 9.00
N LYS A 339 7.74 -2.76 8.48
CA LYS A 339 6.45 -3.40 8.16
C LYS A 339 6.06 -3.05 6.72
N PRO A 340 6.57 -3.78 5.73
CA PRO A 340 6.27 -3.52 4.33
C PRO A 340 4.78 -3.73 4.04
N SER A 341 4.21 -2.88 3.19
CA SER A 341 2.87 -3.12 2.65
C SER A 341 2.89 -4.35 1.76
N GLN A 342 1.90 -5.21 1.92
CA GLN A 342 1.85 -6.52 1.29
C GLN A 342 0.51 -6.74 0.58
N VAL A 343 0.53 -7.59 -0.42
CA VAL A 343 -0.68 -8.16 -1.01
C VAL A 343 -0.95 -9.48 -0.31
N ILE A 344 -2.19 -9.66 0.16
CA ILE A 344 -2.69 -10.92 0.71
C ILE A 344 -3.73 -11.49 -0.24
N ILE A 345 -3.66 -12.81 -0.50
CA ILE A 345 -4.54 -13.54 -1.39
C ILE A 345 -5.20 -14.65 -0.59
N ALA A 346 -6.52 -14.57 -0.40
CA ALA A 346 -7.29 -15.65 0.18
C ALA A 346 -7.52 -16.74 -0.86
N ALA A 347 -7.33 -17.98 -0.46
CA ALA A 347 -7.51 -19.12 -1.32
C ALA A 347 -8.13 -20.30 -0.55
N GLN A 348 -8.57 -21.29 -1.29
CA GLN A 348 -9.09 -22.55 -0.76
C GLN A 348 -8.45 -23.72 -1.48
N LEU A 349 -7.98 -24.68 -0.72
CA LEU A 349 -7.53 -25.97 -1.22
C LEU A 349 -8.74 -26.83 -1.54
N VAL A 350 -8.85 -27.26 -2.78
CA VAL A 350 -10.02 -27.97 -3.29
C VAL A 350 -9.61 -29.17 -4.14
N LYS A 351 -10.54 -30.07 -4.39
CA LYS A 351 -10.39 -31.13 -5.40
C LYS A 351 -10.41 -30.54 -6.82
N ALA A 352 -10.09 -31.35 -7.80
CA ALA A 352 -10.12 -30.99 -9.22
C ALA A 352 -11.49 -30.50 -9.72
N ASP A 353 -12.57 -30.78 -8.99
CA ASP A 353 -13.93 -30.30 -9.27
C ASP A 353 -14.10 -28.78 -9.01
N GLY A 354 -13.15 -28.14 -8.33
CA GLY A 354 -13.15 -26.71 -8.00
C GLY A 354 -14.16 -26.30 -6.92
N THR A 355 -14.83 -27.27 -6.29
CA THR A 355 -15.94 -27.01 -5.35
C THR A 355 -15.80 -27.73 -4.03
N THR A 356 -15.19 -28.91 -4.00
CA THR A 356 -15.03 -29.72 -2.80
C THR A 356 -13.77 -29.35 -2.05
N PRO A 357 -13.85 -28.72 -0.85
CA PRO A 357 -12.68 -28.38 -0.05
C PRO A 357 -11.92 -29.63 0.42
N ILE A 358 -10.61 -29.51 0.54
CA ILE A 358 -9.75 -30.54 1.13
C ILE A 358 -9.23 -30.02 2.48
N GLU A 359 -9.76 -30.60 3.56
CA GLU A 359 -9.31 -30.32 4.94
C GLU A 359 -8.30 -31.36 5.40
N PHE A 360 -7.17 -30.91 5.93
CA PHE A 360 -6.18 -31.77 6.55
C PHE A 360 -5.28 -30.99 7.49
N ALA A 361 -4.48 -31.72 8.25
CA ALA A 361 -3.44 -31.19 9.12
C ALA A 361 -2.05 -31.70 8.70
N GLU A 362 -1.03 -30.92 8.98
CA GLU A 362 0.37 -31.31 8.86
C GLU A 362 1.07 -31.14 10.22
N TYR A 363 1.60 -32.24 10.74
CA TYR A 363 2.25 -32.30 12.03
C TYR A 363 3.45 -33.25 11.96
N ALA A 364 4.61 -32.78 12.42
CA ALA A 364 5.88 -33.52 12.38
C ALA A 364 6.21 -34.11 10.99
N GLY A 365 5.91 -33.35 9.93
CA GLY A 365 6.17 -33.75 8.53
C GLY A 365 5.17 -34.72 7.94
N GLU A 366 4.12 -35.11 8.65
CA GLU A 366 3.08 -36.02 8.17
C GLU A 366 1.73 -35.33 8.00
N ARG A 367 1.03 -35.64 6.93
CA ARG A 367 -0.34 -35.18 6.68
C ARG A 367 -1.35 -36.18 7.23
N THR A 368 -2.36 -35.65 7.90
CA THR A 368 -3.43 -36.43 8.52
C THR A 368 -4.74 -35.66 8.52
N THR A 369 -5.85 -36.31 8.86
CA THR A 369 -7.11 -35.62 9.12
C THR A 369 -7.03 -34.82 10.43
N THR A 370 -7.92 -33.84 10.62
CA THR A 370 -8.01 -33.11 11.91
C THR A 370 -8.27 -34.06 13.08
N ALA A 371 -9.11 -35.10 12.91
CA ALA A 371 -9.32 -36.12 13.92
C ALA A 371 -8.04 -36.96 14.17
N GLY A 372 -7.32 -37.31 13.11
CA GLY A 372 -6.04 -38.01 13.21
C GLY A 372 -4.97 -37.18 13.95
N LEU A 373 -4.98 -35.86 13.77
CA LEU A 373 -4.09 -34.95 14.51
C LEU A 373 -4.41 -35.00 16.02
N ILE A 374 -5.68 -34.90 16.41
CA ILE A 374 -6.10 -34.98 17.81
C ILE A 374 -5.71 -36.34 18.41
N ALA A 375 -5.88 -37.44 17.67
CA ALA A 375 -5.45 -38.76 18.11
C ALA A 375 -3.91 -38.86 18.31
N LYS A 376 -3.13 -38.22 17.43
CA LYS A 376 -1.65 -38.13 17.58
C LYS A 376 -1.27 -37.34 18.83
N TYR A 377 -1.93 -36.23 19.13
CA TYR A 377 -1.71 -35.48 20.36
C TYR A 377 -2.06 -36.27 21.60
N ALA A 378 -3.21 -36.96 21.59
CA ALA A 378 -3.61 -37.83 22.70
C ALA A 378 -2.54 -38.90 22.98
N ALA A 379 -2.14 -39.63 21.94
CA ALA A 379 -1.13 -40.67 22.05
C ALA A 379 0.25 -40.18 22.51
N ALA A 380 0.65 -38.97 22.05
CA ALA A 380 1.96 -38.41 22.38
C ALA A 380 2.03 -37.74 23.77
N SER A 381 0.89 -37.35 24.33
CA SER A 381 0.84 -36.55 25.57
C SER A 381 1.28 -37.33 26.82
N GLY A 382 0.98 -38.62 26.87
CA GLY A 382 1.18 -39.45 28.05
C GLY A 382 0.41 -38.98 29.29
N LEU A 383 -0.76 -38.34 29.05
CA LEU A 383 -1.62 -37.81 30.11
C LEU A 383 -2.65 -38.84 30.56
N TRP A 384 -2.95 -38.84 31.86
CA TRP A 384 -3.90 -39.70 32.52
C TRP A 384 -4.86 -38.89 33.38
N LYS A 385 -6.13 -39.29 33.47
CA LYS A 385 -7.16 -38.73 34.36
C LYS A 385 -7.77 -39.83 35.23
N ASP A 386 -8.31 -39.45 36.39
CA ASP A 386 -9.05 -40.39 37.22
C ASP A 386 -10.30 -40.89 36.48
N ASN A 387 -10.56 -42.19 36.54
CA ASN A 387 -11.76 -42.75 35.94
C ASN A 387 -12.99 -42.38 36.77
N GLU A 388 -14.10 -42.07 36.10
CA GLU A 388 -15.34 -41.67 36.76
C GLU A 388 -15.92 -42.70 37.72
N ASP A 389 -15.65 -43.97 37.49
CA ASP A 389 -16.11 -45.09 38.34
C ASP A 389 -15.17 -45.34 39.55
N GLY A 390 -14.08 -44.62 39.68
CA GLY A 390 -13.09 -44.77 40.74
C GLY A 390 -12.18 -46.02 40.58
N SER A 391 -12.21 -46.69 39.43
CA SER A 391 -11.41 -47.89 39.18
C SER A 391 -9.91 -47.65 38.89
N GLY A 392 -9.45 -46.42 39.06
CA GLY A 392 -8.09 -46.01 38.74
C GLY A 392 -8.03 -44.90 37.74
N ARG A 393 -6.98 -44.84 36.89
CA ARG A 393 -6.77 -43.81 35.88
C ARG A 393 -6.88 -44.36 34.47
N ILE A 394 -7.44 -43.54 33.59
CA ILE A 394 -7.48 -43.81 32.15
C ILE A 394 -6.64 -42.78 31.40
N GLY A 395 -6.05 -43.19 30.29
CA GLY A 395 -5.34 -42.28 29.40
C GLY A 395 -6.25 -41.22 28.81
N ILE A 396 -5.69 -40.08 28.47
CA ILE A 396 -6.41 -39.01 27.76
C ILE A 396 -7.08 -39.56 26.49
N GLU A 397 -8.30 -39.16 26.25
CA GLU A 397 -9.08 -39.55 25.10
C GLU A 397 -9.18 -38.43 24.07
N VAL A 398 -9.49 -38.76 22.81
CA VAL A 398 -9.65 -37.78 21.75
C VAL A 398 -10.73 -36.74 22.06
N GLY A 399 -11.77 -37.12 22.84
CA GLY A 399 -12.86 -36.22 23.27
C GLY A 399 -12.42 -35.21 24.34
N ASP A 400 -11.27 -35.41 24.99
CA ASP A 400 -10.72 -34.48 25.98
C ASP A 400 -9.95 -33.32 25.35
N ILE A 401 -9.63 -33.42 24.04
CA ILE A 401 -8.75 -32.51 23.34
C ILE A 401 -9.54 -31.71 22.31
N GLU A 402 -9.32 -30.40 22.30
CA GLU A 402 -9.69 -29.50 21.22
C GLU A 402 -8.45 -28.79 20.65
N LEU A 403 -8.57 -28.26 19.43
CA LEU A 403 -7.53 -27.48 18.80
C LEU A 403 -7.82 -25.98 18.98
N LYS A 404 -6.83 -25.25 19.46
CA LYS A 404 -6.89 -23.79 19.63
C LYS A 404 -5.76 -23.10 18.89
N THR A 405 -6.04 -21.90 18.35
CA THR A 405 -5.00 -21.09 17.73
C THR A 405 -3.97 -20.62 18.76
N ALA A 406 -2.78 -20.26 18.30
CA ALA A 406 -1.75 -19.71 19.16
C ALA A 406 -2.21 -18.46 19.91
N THR A 407 -3.08 -17.64 19.30
CA THR A 407 -3.66 -16.45 19.93
C THR A 407 -4.62 -16.82 21.07
N GLU A 408 -5.46 -17.83 20.89
CA GLU A 408 -6.40 -18.28 21.92
C GLU A 408 -5.74 -18.81 23.17
N ILE A 409 -4.55 -19.37 23.04
CA ILE A 409 -3.79 -19.89 24.18
C ILE A 409 -2.71 -18.90 24.67
N ASN A 410 -2.78 -17.64 24.24
CA ASN A 410 -1.78 -16.61 24.56
C ASN A 410 -0.33 -17.03 24.26
N ALA A 411 -0.14 -17.88 23.22
CA ALA A 411 1.16 -18.37 22.80
C ALA A 411 1.79 -17.52 21.70
N ALA A 412 1.02 -16.59 21.12
CA ALA A 412 1.45 -15.74 20.04
C ALA A 412 0.90 -14.32 20.17
N ASN A 413 1.70 -13.35 19.77
CA ASN A 413 1.29 -12.00 19.42
C ASN A 413 1.47 -11.78 17.91
N GLN A 414 1.29 -10.55 17.43
CA GLN A 414 1.40 -10.24 15.99
C GLN A 414 2.79 -10.52 15.37
N GLU A 415 3.83 -10.63 16.18
CA GLU A 415 5.23 -10.80 15.73
C GLU A 415 5.76 -12.23 15.99
N THR A 416 4.94 -13.11 16.56
CA THR A 416 5.37 -14.46 16.92
C THR A 416 5.43 -15.35 15.67
N PRO A 417 6.60 -15.92 15.32
CA PRO A 417 6.71 -16.90 14.25
C PRO A 417 5.79 -18.10 14.46
N GLY A 418 5.19 -18.62 13.38
CA GLY A 418 4.29 -19.77 13.46
C GLY A 418 2.95 -19.48 14.13
N ARG A 419 2.54 -18.21 14.21
CA ARG A 419 1.26 -17.78 14.78
C ARG A 419 0.05 -18.50 14.18
N TYR A 420 0.12 -18.87 12.91
CA TYR A 420 -0.92 -19.62 12.20
C TYR A 420 -1.08 -21.07 12.67
N LYS A 421 -0.17 -21.59 13.49
CA LYS A 421 -0.26 -22.96 14.02
C LYS A 421 -1.37 -23.08 15.05
N VAL A 422 -1.94 -24.27 15.14
CA VAL A 422 -2.89 -24.65 16.17
C VAL A 422 -2.25 -25.62 17.13
N TYR A 423 -2.72 -25.61 18.36
CA TYR A 423 -2.20 -26.40 19.47
C TYR A 423 -3.30 -27.23 20.10
N ALA A 424 -2.95 -28.41 20.58
CA ALA A 424 -3.84 -29.18 21.41
C ALA A 424 -4.04 -28.50 22.77
N GLN A 425 -5.26 -28.45 23.22
CA GLN A 425 -5.66 -27.99 24.55
C GLN A 425 -6.76 -28.90 25.08
N LEU A 426 -6.95 -28.93 26.37
CA LEU A 426 -8.12 -29.62 26.95
C LEU A 426 -9.40 -28.88 26.58
N THR A 427 -10.46 -29.64 26.31
CA THR A 427 -11.83 -29.11 26.26
C THR A 427 -12.20 -28.49 27.61
N GLU A 428 -13.23 -27.62 27.64
CA GLU A 428 -13.69 -27.01 28.89
C GLU A 428 -14.02 -28.04 29.97
N THR A 429 -14.66 -29.14 29.60
CA THR A 429 -14.98 -30.24 30.52
C THR A 429 -13.70 -30.91 31.05
N ALA A 430 -12.78 -31.25 30.16
CA ALA A 430 -11.54 -31.92 30.53
C ALA A 430 -10.60 -31.03 31.36
N ALA A 431 -10.64 -29.72 31.15
CA ALA A 431 -9.88 -28.75 31.94
C ALA A 431 -10.30 -28.66 33.41
N GLY A 432 -11.52 -29.09 33.74
CA GLY A 432 -12.02 -29.22 35.10
C GLY A 432 -11.53 -30.48 35.84
N MET A 433 -10.83 -31.39 35.15
CA MET A 433 -10.35 -32.66 35.70
C MET A 433 -8.90 -32.51 36.20
N THR A 434 -8.47 -33.46 37.07
CA THR A 434 -7.07 -33.56 37.47
C THR A 434 -6.33 -34.50 36.53
N TRP A 435 -5.14 -34.05 36.11
CA TRP A 435 -4.32 -34.77 35.12
C TRP A 435 -2.97 -35.18 35.67
N TYR A 436 -2.43 -36.29 35.20
CA TYR A 436 -1.22 -36.91 35.67
C TYR A 436 -0.35 -37.40 34.48
N LYS A 437 0.97 -37.61 34.72
CA LYS A 437 1.89 -38.19 33.72
C LYS A 437 2.04 -39.71 33.81
N SER A 438 1.36 -40.35 34.75
CA SER A 438 1.32 -41.79 34.85
C SER A 438 0.01 -42.27 35.45
N ASN A 439 -0.31 -43.55 35.29
CA ASN A 439 -1.44 -44.20 35.90
C ASN A 439 -1.21 -44.66 37.34
N GLU A 440 -0.01 -44.44 37.89
CA GLU A 440 0.31 -44.79 39.27
C GLU A 440 -0.47 -43.95 40.27
N ALA A 441 -0.93 -44.57 41.35
CA ALA A 441 -1.79 -43.93 42.34
C ALA A 441 -1.13 -42.75 43.06
N ASP A 442 0.20 -42.76 43.19
CA ASP A 442 0.99 -41.72 43.83
C ASP A 442 1.52 -40.62 42.89
N ALA A 443 1.14 -40.66 41.61
CA ALA A 443 1.55 -39.65 40.67
C ALA A 443 1.01 -38.26 41.07
N THR A 444 1.88 -37.26 40.93
CA THR A 444 1.51 -35.86 41.20
C THR A 444 0.76 -35.23 40.03
N PRO A 445 -0.24 -34.38 40.31
CA PRO A 445 -0.96 -33.63 39.25
C PRO A 445 -0.01 -32.77 38.43
N VAL A 446 -0.34 -32.61 37.13
CA VAL A 446 0.40 -31.79 36.17
C VAL A 446 -0.52 -30.78 35.49
N ASP A 447 0.03 -29.72 34.93
CA ASP A 447 -0.67 -28.82 34.00
C ASP A 447 -0.74 -29.48 32.62
N ALA A 448 -1.87 -30.16 32.36
CA ALA A 448 -2.07 -30.86 31.10
C ALA A 448 -2.04 -29.95 29.87
N ASN A 449 -2.50 -28.68 29.99
CA ASN A 449 -2.44 -27.73 28.88
C ASN A 449 -1.01 -27.34 28.57
N ALA A 450 -0.14 -27.19 29.57
CA ALA A 450 1.29 -26.95 29.35
C ALA A 450 1.95 -28.16 28.66
N GLU A 451 1.61 -29.38 29.08
CA GLU A 451 2.11 -30.62 28.47
C GLU A 451 1.68 -30.75 27.01
N LEU A 452 0.37 -30.53 26.71
CA LEU A 452 -0.16 -30.55 25.35
C LEU A 452 0.48 -29.48 24.47
N LYS A 453 0.63 -28.26 24.98
CA LYS A 453 1.35 -27.17 24.29
C LYS A 453 2.80 -27.54 23.99
N GLY A 454 3.45 -28.24 24.91
CA GLY A 454 4.83 -28.71 24.77
C GLY A 454 5.06 -29.68 23.61
N LEU A 455 4.01 -30.31 23.09
CA LEU A 455 4.06 -31.17 21.89
C LEU A 455 4.23 -30.39 20.59
N GLY A 456 4.12 -29.06 20.65
CA GLY A 456 4.25 -28.17 19.49
C GLY A 456 2.95 -27.99 18.71
N GLY A 457 2.96 -26.98 17.84
CA GLY A 457 1.81 -26.64 17.01
C GLY A 457 1.80 -27.35 15.66
N ALA A 458 0.61 -27.55 15.12
CA ALA A 458 0.35 -28.14 13.80
C ALA A 458 -0.17 -27.10 12.81
N LYS A 459 0.05 -27.31 11.51
CA LYS A 459 -0.62 -26.59 10.43
C LYS A 459 -1.95 -27.27 10.15
N VAL A 460 -3.06 -26.53 10.12
CA VAL A 460 -4.38 -27.09 9.82
C VAL A 460 -5.09 -26.23 8.79
N TRP A 461 -5.30 -26.76 7.61
CA TRP A 461 -6.11 -26.14 6.55
C TRP A 461 -7.59 -26.47 6.78
N LYS A 462 -8.20 -25.72 7.70
CA LYS A 462 -9.63 -25.92 8.05
C LYS A 462 -10.49 -25.54 6.86
N ASN A 463 -11.35 -26.48 6.43
CA ASN A 463 -12.13 -26.30 5.21
C ASN A 463 -11.28 -25.94 3.97
N GLY A 464 -10.01 -26.35 3.95
CA GLY A 464 -9.06 -26.02 2.90
C GLY A 464 -8.60 -24.57 2.88
N ASN A 465 -8.97 -23.74 3.86
CA ASN A 465 -8.64 -22.33 3.86
C ASN A 465 -7.13 -22.09 3.97
N THR A 466 -6.64 -21.25 3.10
CA THR A 466 -5.23 -20.88 3.00
C THR A 466 -5.08 -19.45 2.49
N TYR A 467 -3.93 -18.83 2.75
CA TYR A 467 -3.58 -17.55 2.14
C TYR A 467 -2.15 -17.58 1.61
N TYR A 468 -1.91 -16.71 0.64
CA TYR A 468 -0.60 -16.36 0.13
C TYR A 468 -0.39 -14.87 0.35
N TYR A 469 0.85 -14.44 0.41
CA TYR A 469 1.19 -13.02 0.50
C TYR A 469 2.55 -12.74 -0.13
N PHE A 470 2.78 -11.47 -0.45
CA PHE A 470 4.08 -10.99 -0.93
C PHE A 470 4.21 -9.50 -0.66
N ASP A 471 5.45 -9.05 -0.49
CA ASP A 471 5.78 -7.66 -0.30
C ASP A 471 5.58 -6.86 -1.58
N ILE A 472 5.04 -5.64 -1.46
CA ILE A 472 4.97 -4.72 -2.59
C ILE A 472 6.36 -4.14 -2.82
N GLN A 473 6.90 -4.39 -4.00
CA GLN A 473 8.23 -3.93 -4.39
C GLN A 473 8.13 -2.70 -5.29
N HIS A 474 8.96 -1.70 -5.04
CA HIS A 474 8.99 -0.46 -5.81
C HIS A 474 9.97 -0.50 -6.98
N LEU A 475 11.17 -1.02 -6.76
CA LEU A 475 12.20 -1.15 -7.80
C LEU A 475 12.52 -2.62 -8.04
N ASN A 476 11.80 -3.24 -8.96
CA ASN A 476 12.14 -4.57 -9.40
C ASN A 476 12.68 -4.53 -10.84
N GLY A 477 13.82 -5.14 -11.06
CA GLY A 477 14.45 -5.24 -12.38
C GLY A 477 15.62 -4.28 -12.61
N ALA A 478 16.03 -3.48 -11.66
CA ALA A 478 17.41 -3.02 -11.63
C ALA A 478 18.29 -4.27 -11.45
N SER A 479 19.15 -4.53 -12.40
CA SER A 479 19.93 -5.76 -12.58
C SER A 479 20.98 -6.05 -11.48
N THR A 480 20.84 -5.49 -10.29
CA THR A 480 21.77 -5.67 -9.19
C THR A 480 21.02 -6.18 -7.98
N GLU A 481 21.43 -7.34 -7.50
CA GLU A 481 20.94 -7.99 -6.28
C GLU A 481 21.05 -7.09 -5.02
N ASP A 482 21.75 -5.97 -5.13
CA ASP A 482 22.11 -5.07 -4.03
C ASP A 482 21.34 -3.75 -4.01
N VAL A 483 20.23 -3.58 -4.72
CA VAL A 483 19.45 -2.34 -4.63
C VAL A 483 18.68 -2.31 -3.32
N LYS A 484 19.22 -1.57 -2.38
CA LYS A 484 18.60 -1.26 -1.10
C LYS A 484 17.30 -0.47 -1.33
N GLY A 485 16.32 -0.67 -0.45
CA GLY A 485 15.05 0.05 -0.55
C GLY A 485 14.14 -0.38 -1.70
N LYS A 486 14.27 -1.60 -2.20
CA LYS A 486 13.40 -2.13 -3.25
C LYS A 486 11.96 -2.35 -2.80
N ILE A 487 11.73 -2.56 -1.50
CA ILE A 487 10.43 -2.78 -0.90
C ILE A 487 9.86 -1.44 -0.43
N GLY A 488 8.59 -1.19 -0.73
CA GLY A 488 7.89 0.01 -0.29
C GLY A 488 6.82 0.47 -1.25
N VAL A 489 6.06 1.46 -0.83
CA VAL A 489 4.97 2.06 -1.60
C VAL A 489 5.22 3.55 -1.73
N VAL A 490 5.29 4.03 -2.95
CA VAL A 490 5.44 5.44 -3.31
C VAL A 490 4.12 5.95 -3.89
N ARG A 491 3.72 7.16 -3.51
CA ARG A 491 2.50 7.81 -4.01
C ARG A 491 2.47 7.91 -5.53
N ASN A 492 1.28 8.01 -6.08
CA ASN A 492 1.03 8.17 -7.52
C ASN A 492 1.62 7.05 -8.40
N HIS A 493 1.73 5.83 -7.85
CA HIS A 493 2.19 4.64 -8.57
C HIS A 493 1.12 3.55 -8.60
N ILE A 494 1.05 2.79 -9.69
CA ILE A 494 0.29 1.55 -9.78
C ILE A 494 1.26 0.37 -9.61
N TYR A 495 1.03 -0.41 -8.57
CA TYR A 495 1.72 -1.67 -8.32
C TYR A 495 0.91 -2.81 -8.93
N ALA A 496 1.25 -3.19 -10.16
CA ALA A 496 0.55 -4.23 -10.89
C ALA A 496 1.27 -5.56 -10.73
N ALA A 497 0.70 -6.43 -9.90
CA ALA A 497 1.22 -7.76 -9.66
C ALA A 497 0.55 -8.80 -10.57
N LYS A 498 1.32 -9.81 -10.99
CA LYS A 498 0.84 -10.94 -11.77
C LYS A 498 1.34 -12.24 -11.17
N ILE A 499 0.44 -13.11 -10.76
CA ILE A 499 0.76 -14.45 -10.28
C ILE A 499 1.17 -15.31 -11.49
N ASN A 500 2.43 -15.73 -11.54
CA ASN A 500 2.97 -16.51 -12.65
C ASN A 500 3.16 -17.98 -12.30
N SER A 501 3.35 -18.32 -11.02
CA SER A 501 3.46 -19.72 -10.58
C SER A 501 2.96 -19.90 -9.15
N LEU A 502 2.62 -21.12 -8.83
CA LEU A 502 2.32 -21.59 -7.48
C LEU A 502 3.36 -22.67 -7.12
N ALA A 503 3.87 -22.61 -5.90
CA ALA A 503 4.74 -23.68 -5.38
C ALA A 503 4.41 -23.89 -3.91
N GLY A 504 3.34 -24.65 -3.63
CA GLY A 504 2.93 -24.98 -2.29
C GLY A 504 1.46 -24.73 -1.99
N LEU A 505 1.10 -24.93 -0.74
CA LEU A 505 -0.28 -24.95 -0.27
C LEU A 505 -0.72 -23.62 0.39
N GLY A 506 0.20 -22.66 0.48
CA GLY A 506 -0.04 -21.42 1.22
C GLY A 506 -0.05 -21.63 2.74
N THR A 507 -0.20 -20.54 3.47
CA THR A 507 -0.28 -20.55 4.92
C THR A 507 -1.69 -20.96 5.36
N PRO A 508 -1.83 -21.96 6.25
CA PRO A 508 -3.14 -22.46 6.67
C PRO A 508 -3.93 -21.42 7.47
N VAL A 509 -5.24 -21.45 7.33
CA VAL A 509 -6.17 -20.64 8.11
C VAL A 509 -7.12 -21.58 8.86
N TYR A 510 -6.97 -21.60 10.17
CA TYR A 510 -7.86 -22.38 11.05
C TYR A 510 -9.12 -21.59 11.41
N LYS A 511 -8.96 -20.29 11.70
CA LYS A 511 -10.07 -19.37 12.01
C LYS A 511 -10.09 -18.19 11.05
N PRO A 512 -11.00 -18.15 10.09
CA PRO A 512 -11.05 -17.07 9.08
C PRO A 512 -11.24 -15.66 9.62
N GLY A 513 -11.81 -15.51 10.82
CA GLY A 513 -12.04 -14.21 11.46
C GLY A 513 -10.83 -13.60 12.17
N GLU A 514 -9.73 -14.34 12.31
CA GLU A 514 -8.50 -13.79 12.90
C GLU A 514 -7.80 -12.84 11.93
N ILE A 515 -7.21 -11.77 12.50
CA ILE A 515 -6.35 -10.86 11.75
C ILE A 515 -5.06 -11.61 11.38
N ILE A 516 -4.74 -11.60 10.10
CA ILE A 516 -3.52 -12.19 9.58
C ILE A 516 -2.41 -11.14 9.64
N TYR A 517 -1.32 -11.49 10.30
CA TYR A 517 -0.07 -10.76 10.28
C TYR A 517 0.90 -11.60 9.44
N PRO A 518 1.21 -11.19 8.21
CA PRO A 518 2.16 -11.92 7.38
C PRO A 518 3.50 -12.00 8.08
N GLU A 519 4.02 -13.20 8.20
CA GLU A 519 5.30 -13.44 8.83
C GLU A 519 6.43 -13.08 7.84
N LYS A 520 7.53 -12.53 8.35
CA LYS A 520 8.76 -12.54 7.55
C LYS A 520 9.10 -14.00 7.28
N PRO A 521 9.46 -14.38 6.05
CA PRO A 521 9.92 -15.73 5.78
C PRO A 521 11.05 -16.05 6.77
N GLU A 522 10.89 -17.12 7.56
CA GLU A 522 12.04 -17.73 8.20
C GLU A 522 13.01 -18.08 7.07
N GLU A 523 14.30 -17.97 7.28
CA GLU A 523 15.35 -18.10 6.24
C GLU A 523 15.34 -19.41 5.44
N ASP A 524 14.39 -20.28 5.68
CA ASP A 524 14.13 -21.51 4.95
C ASP A 524 13.22 -21.26 3.73
N GLU A 525 13.87 -20.82 2.65
CA GLU A 525 13.48 -21.02 1.24
C GLU A 525 12.04 -20.65 0.81
N THR A 526 11.71 -19.36 0.83
CA THR A 526 10.60 -18.88 0.03
C THR A 526 11.09 -17.88 -1.01
N PHE A 527 11.22 -18.31 -2.26
CA PHE A 527 11.55 -17.43 -3.36
C PHE A 527 10.30 -17.06 -4.14
N ILE A 528 10.05 -15.75 -4.26
CA ILE A 528 9.06 -15.20 -5.17
C ILE A 528 9.82 -14.56 -6.32
N ALA A 529 9.63 -15.05 -7.54
CA ALA A 529 10.17 -14.38 -8.72
C ALA A 529 9.14 -13.39 -9.25
N ALA A 530 9.48 -12.11 -9.17
CA ALA A 530 8.63 -11.02 -9.61
C ALA A 530 9.30 -10.22 -10.73
N GLN A 531 8.54 -9.78 -11.71
CA GLN A 531 8.98 -8.85 -12.75
C GLN A 531 8.12 -7.60 -12.74
N ILE A 532 8.74 -6.43 -12.64
CA ILE A 532 8.05 -5.15 -12.47
C ILE A 532 8.28 -4.25 -13.69
N ARG A 533 7.22 -3.54 -14.12
CA ARG A 533 7.28 -2.44 -15.09
C ARG A 533 6.44 -1.27 -14.57
N ILE A 534 6.91 -0.06 -14.73
CA ILE A 534 6.40 1.13 -14.06
C ILE A 534 5.86 2.19 -15.04
N LEU A 535 4.72 2.76 -14.77
CA LEU A 535 4.04 3.70 -15.69
C LEU A 535 3.15 4.75 -15.05
N SER A 536 2.49 5.77 -15.74
CA SER A 536 2.00 7.09 -15.40
C SER A 536 0.88 7.37 -14.39
N TRP A 537 0.00 6.91 -13.86
CA TRP A 537 0.38 6.14 -12.67
C TRP A 537 1.63 5.37 -13.05
N ARG A 538 2.63 5.36 -12.29
CA ARG A 538 3.73 4.53 -12.68
C ARG A 538 3.35 3.09 -12.30
N VAL A 539 3.08 2.21 -13.26
CA VAL A 539 2.67 0.82 -13.01
C VAL A 539 3.90 -0.01 -12.66
N VAL A 540 3.88 -0.64 -11.50
CA VAL A 540 4.88 -1.62 -11.09
C VAL A 540 4.31 -3.01 -11.34
N ASN A 541 4.79 -3.70 -12.37
CA ASN A 541 4.37 -5.06 -12.70
C ASN A 541 5.23 -6.07 -11.95
N GLN A 542 4.60 -6.91 -11.15
CA GLN A 542 5.28 -7.94 -10.39
C GLN A 542 4.79 -9.33 -10.81
N GLY A 543 5.69 -10.16 -11.38
CA GLY A 543 5.42 -11.57 -11.60
C GLY A 543 5.73 -12.36 -10.34
N ILE A 544 4.77 -13.10 -9.81
CA ILE A 544 4.88 -13.76 -8.52
C ILE A 544 4.77 -15.26 -8.69
N ASN A 545 5.72 -15.96 -8.08
CA ASN A 545 5.68 -17.39 -7.88
C ASN A 545 5.36 -17.64 -6.41
N LEU A 546 4.14 -18.09 -6.13
CA LEU A 546 3.72 -18.39 -4.77
C LEU A 546 4.30 -19.75 -4.35
N LYS A 547 5.16 -19.75 -3.33
CA LYS A 547 5.77 -20.94 -2.75
C LYS A 547 5.44 -21.01 -1.27
N TRP A 548 4.97 -22.15 -0.83
CA TRP A 548 4.94 -22.61 0.58
C TRP A 548 4.84 -24.13 0.64
#